data_f84dc1f5316dceb366ea41acce9ed0bd
#
_entry.id   f84dc1f5316dceb366ea41acce9ed0bd
#
_cell.length_a   1.000
_cell.length_b   1.000
_cell.length_c   1.000
_cell.angle_alpha   90.00
_cell.angle_beta   90.00
_cell.angle_gamma   90.00
#
_symmetry.space_group_name_H-M   'P 1'
#
loop_
_entity.id
_entity.type
_entity.pdbx_description
1 polymer ?
#
loop_
_entity_poly.entity_id
_entity_poly.type
_entity_poly.pdbx_seq_one_letter_code
_entity_poly.pdbx_strand_id
1 'polypeptide(L)'
;SDLQEYGESLMVNKRGAIVAIQPATGELLSLVSAPSYNPNLLVGRERSKNYYELYKDSIYRPLIDKGLLSTFPAGSPFKIIVGLIALQENAVSEKSTIYCNGSYVYGKNKKSMKCHCGGGYRNIYNGISESCNSYFAEAYRKTINMDNEISKNFDKWSSSVQSFGLGNFL
;
A
#
# COMPACT_ATOMS: atom_id res chain seq x y z
N SER A 1 -2.42 17.57 -19.29
CA SER A 1 -3.23 16.62 -20.09
C SER A 1 -4.60 16.47 -19.47
N ASP A 2 -5.58 16.06 -20.25
CA ASP A 2 -6.97 15.87 -19.80
C ASP A 2 -7.07 14.92 -18.60
N LEU A 3 -6.21 13.91 -18.54
CA LEU A 3 -6.15 12.97 -17.42
C LEU A 3 -5.68 13.66 -16.14
N GLN A 4 -4.71 14.57 -16.21
CA GLN A 4 -4.24 15.36 -15.09
C GLN A 4 -5.36 16.26 -14.56
N GLU A 5 -6.02 17.04 -15.45
CA GLU A 5 -7.11 17.93 -15.07
C GLU A 5 -8.30 17.16 -14.49
N TYR A 6 -8.62 16.01 -15.06
CA TYR A 6 -9.65 15.12 -14.52
C TYR A 6 -9.28 14.63 -13.11
N GLY A 7 -8.03 14.19 -12.92
CA GLY A 7 -7.53 13.78 -11.61
C GLY A 7 -7.61 14.91 -10.57
N GLU A 8 -7.24 16.13 -10.95
CA GLU A 8 -7.34 17.30 -10.08
C GLU A 8 -8.80 17.61 -9.71
N SER A 9 -9.72 17.50 -10.67
CA SER A 9 -11.16 17.71 -10.42
C SER A 9 -11.73 16.69 -9.43
N LEU A 10 -11.29 15.43 -9.52
CA LEU A 10 -11.70 14.36 -8.59
C LEU A 10 -11.18 14.59 -7.17
N MET A 11 -10.08 15.32 -7.01
CA MET A 11 -9.45 15.58 -5.73
C MET A 11 -9.92 16.86 -5.03
N VAL A 12 -10.85 17.59 -5.62
CA VAL A 12 -11.46 18.77 -4.96
C VAL A 12 -12.05 18.35 -3.61
N ASN A 13 -11.72 19.09 -2.55
CA ASN A 13 -12.11 18.83 -1.15
C ASN A 13 -11.67 17.46 -0.60
N LYS A 14 -10.65 16.84 -1.19
CA LYS A 14 -10.08 15.58 -0.70
C LYS A 14 -8.61 15.78 -0.31
N ARG A 15 -8.07 14.80 0.43
CA ARG A 15 -6.66 14.76 0.81
C ARG A 15 -6.04 13.45 0.36
N GLY A 16 -4.95 13.55 -0.39
CA GLY A 16 -4.24 12.37 -0.90
C GLY A 16 -3.56 12.66 -2.22
N ALA A 17 -3.35 11.63 -3.00
CA ALA A 17 -2.73 11.71 -4.31
C ALA A 17 -3.39 10.76 -5.31
N ILE A 18 -3.31 11.09 -6.59
CA ILE A 18 -3.56 10.19 -7.71
C ILE A 18 -2.28 10.08 -8.52
N VAL A 19 -1.82 8.86 -8.77
CA VAL A 19 -0.66 8.58 -9.61
C VAL A 19 -1.11 7.59 -10.68
N ALA A 20 -0.98 7.94 -11.95
CA ALA A 20 -1.26 7.08 -13.07
C ALA A 20 0.02 6.84 -13.88
N ILE A 21 0.38 5.58 -14.03
CA ILE A 21 1.60 5.15 -14.71
C ILE A 21 1.22 4.19 -15.84
N GLN A 22 1.80 4.36 -17.03
CA GLN A 22 1.67 3.41 -18.12
C GLN A 22 2.58 2.20 -17.85
N PRO A 23 2.05 0.99 -17.64
CA PRO A 23 2.87 -0.14 -17.21
C PRO A 23 3.91 -0.57 -18.24
N ALA A 24 3.63 -0.39 -19.53
CA ALA A 24 4.51 -0.83 -20.62
C ALA A 24 5.78 0.02 -20.76
N THR A 25 5.70 1.31 -20.41
CA THR A 25 6.78 2.29 -20.63
C THR A 25 7.32 2.89 -19.34
N GLY A 26 6.57 2.78 -18.23
CA GLY A 26 6.85 3.50 -16.99
C GLY A 26 6.50 5.00 -17.05
N GLU A 27 5.88 5.47 -18.14
CA GLU A 27 5.54 6.88 -18.33
C GLU A 27 4.50 7.33 -17.30
N LEU A 28 4.77 8.49 -16.68
CA LEU A 28 3.87 9.11 -15.72
C LEU A 28 2.79 9.89 -16.48
N LEU A 29 1.56 9.37 -16.48
CA LEU A 29 0.43 9.96 -17.19
C LEU A 29 -0.29 11.04 -16.38
N SER A 30 -0.30 10.89 -15.06
CA SER A 30 -0.89 11.87 -14.14
C SER A 30 -0.24 11.76 -12.76
N LEU A 31 0.01 12.93 -12.14
CA LEU A 31 0.50 13.04 -10.77
C LEU A 31 -0.25 14.18 -10.08
N VAL A 32 -1.20 13.84 -9.24
CA VAL A 32 -2.04 14.79 -8.50
C VAL A 32 -1.76 14.70 -7.02
N SER A 33 -1.47 15.84 -6.40
CA SER A 33 -1.32 15.97 -4.95
C SER A 33 -2.34 16.95 -4.40
N ALA A 34 -3.19 16.53 -3.48
CA ALA A 34 -4.25 17.35 -2.94
C ALA A 34 -4.26 17.38 -1.39
N PRO A 35 -4.66 18.50 -0.77
CA PRO A 35 -4.81 19.79 -1.44
C PRO A 35 -3.46 20.33 -1.93
N SER A 36 -3.50 21.04 -3.04
CA SER A 36 -2.39 21.79 -3.59
C SER A 36 -2.47 23.26 -3.15
N TYR A 37 -1.61 24.08 -3.68
CA TYR A 37 -1.61 25.53 -3.43
C TYR A 37 -1.53 26.29 -4.76
N ASN A 38 -1.95 27.56 -4.75
CA ASN A 38 -1.78 28.43 -5.90
C ASN A 38 -0.30 28.87 -6.02
N PRO A 39 0.43 28.50 -7.08
CA PRO A 39 1.85 28.85 -7.25
C PRO A 39 2.11 30.37 -7.25
N ASN A 40 1.12 31.18 -7.64
CA ASN A 40 1.22 32.65 -7.62
C ASN A 40 1.40 33.21 -6.21
N LEU A 41 1.07 32.47 -5.16
CA LEU A 41 1.34 32.85 -3.77
C LEU A 41 2.85 32.91 -3.48
N LEU A 42 3.66 32.19 -4.24
CA LEU A 42 5.11 32.10 -4.04
C LEU A 42 5.91 33.05 -4.94
N VAL A 43 5.25 34.01 -5.56
CA VAL A 43 5.88 35.10 -6.35
C VAL A 43 5.65 36.44 -5.74
N GLY A 44 6.50 37.43 -6.07
CA GLY A 44 6.37 38.80 -5.63
C GLY A 44 6.84 39.03 -4.18
N ARG A 45 6.41 40.18 -3.62
CA ARG A 45 6.91 40.69 -2.32
C ARG A 45 6.38 39.87 -1.13
N GLU A 46 5.19 39.31 -1.23
CA GLU A 46 4.54 38.55 -0.15
C GLU A 46 4.97 37.07 -0.09
N ARG A 47 5.83 36.62 -1.00
CA ARG A 47 6.21 35.22 -1.14
C ARG A 47 6.66 34.55 0.16
N SER A 48 7.49 35.23 0.95
CA SER A 48 8.03 34.67 2.20
C SER A 48 6.96 34.47 3.25
N LYS A 49 6.02 35.41 3.36
CA LYS A 49 4.86 35.31 4.25
C LYS A 49 3.96 34.17 3.81
N ASN A 50 3.60 34.10 2.53
CA ASN A 50 2.74 33.08 1.97
C ASN A 50 3.38 31.67 2.09
N TYR A 51 4.70 31.58 1.82
CA TYR A 51 5.44 30.33 2.03
C TYR A 51 5.34 29.85 3.48
N TYR A 52 5.52 30.76 4.44
CA TYR A 52 5.47 30.45 5.85
C TYR A 52 4.07 29.96 6.28
N GLU A 53 3.00 30.57 5.78
CA GLU A 53 1.64 30.13 6.06
C GLU A 53 1.37 28.72 5.47
N LEU A 54 1.80 28.47 4.24
CA LEU A 54 1.70 27.13 3.63
C LEU A 54 2.54 26.08 4.37
N TYR A 55 3.73 26.47 4.84
CA TYR A 55 4.64 25.58 5.57
C TYR A 55 4.09 25.21 6.96
N LYS A 56 3.46 26.14 7.66
CA LYS A 56 2.83 25.91 8.96
C LYS A 56 1.63 24.96 8.93
N ASP A 57 0.99 24.84 7.79
CA ASP A 57 -0.18 23.98 7.66
C ASP A 57 0.20 22.50 7.82
N SER A 58 0.22 22.05 9.07
CA SER A 58 0.55 20.69 9.46
C SER A 58 -0.57 19.68 9.14
N ILE A 59 -1.79 20.17 8.90
CA ILE A 59 -2.96 19.34 8.60
C ILE A 59 -2.97 18.94 7.13
N TYR A 60 -2.98 19.93 6.25
CA TYR A 60 -3.08 19.70 4.80
C TYR A 60 -1.72 19.51 4.12
N ARG A 61 -0.68 20.13 4.65
CA ARG A 61 0.71 20.07 4.16
C ARG A 61 0.78 20.31 2.64
N PRO A 62 0.31 21.48 2.14
CA PRO A 62 0.12 21.71 0.72
C PRO A 62 1.44 21.76 -0.07
N LEU A 63 2.56 22.10 0.59
CA LEU A 63 3.90 22.11 -0.03
C LEU A 63 4.49 20.70 -0.25
N ILE A 64 3.88 19.66 0.31
CA ILE A 64 4.36 18.28 0.15
C ILE A 64 3.61 17.61 -1.00
N ASP A 65 4.36 17.16 -1.98
CA ASP A 65 3.82 16.25 -2.98
C ASP A 65 3.50 14.90 -2.34
N LYS A 66 2.21 14.62 -2.21
CA LYS A 66 1.74 13.42 -1.51
C LYS A 66 1.86 12.16 -2.36
N GLY A 67 1.96 12.29 -3.68
CA GLY A 67 2.20 11.19 -4.59
C GLY A 67 3.63 10.66 -4.52
N LEU A 68 4.59 11.54 -4.24
CA LEU A 68 6.00 11.20 -4.20
C LEU A 68 6.54 11.01 -2.79
N LEU A 69 6.09 11.84 -1.83
CA LEU A 69 6.75 11.96 -0.52
C LEU A 69 5.92 11.42 0.65
N SER A 70 4.63 11.12 0.44
CA SER A 70 3.80 10.58 1.53
C SER A 70 3.81 9.07 1.53
N THR A 71 3.92 8.50 2.72
CA THR A 71 3.81 7.05 2.93
C THR A 71 2.40 6.71 3.40
N PHE A 72 1.78 5.73 2.73
CA PHE A 72 0.46 5.22 3.09
C PHE A 72 0.53 3.71 3.27
N PRO A 73 -0.30 3.12 4.14
CA PRO A 73 -0.44 1.67 4.21
C PRO A 73 -0.82 1.12 2.83
N ALA A 74 -0.07 0.13 2.35
CA ALA A 74 -0.30 -0.45 1.02
C ALA A 74 -1.69 -1.10 0.88
N GLY A 75 -2.25 -1.58 1.99
CA GLY A 75 -3.56 -2.22 2.01
C GLY A 75 -3.59 -3.55 1.24
N SER A 76 -4.76 -3.89 0.71
CA SER A 76 -4.99 -5.17 0.03
C SER A 76 -4.15 -5.42 -1.23
N PRO A 77 -3.70 -4.44 -2.02
CA PRO A 77 -2.75 -4.69 -3.11
C PRO A 77 -1.49 -5.44 -2.68
N PHE A 78 -1.02 -5.23 -1.45
CA PHE A 78 0.15 -5.93 -0.92
C PHE A 78 -0.04 -7.45 -0.76
N LYS A 79 -1.29 -7.94 -0.72
CA LYS A 79 -1.61 -9.36 -0.66
C LYS A 79 -1.11 -10.14 -1.87
N ILE A 80 -1.02 -9.51 -3.03
CA ILE A 80 -0.47 -10.12 -4.25
C ILE A 80 0.99 -10.49 -4.01
N ILE A 81 1.78 -9.58 -3.45
CA ILE A 81 3.20 -9.80 -3.14
C ILE A 81 3.35 -10.88 -2.07
N VAL A 82 2.55 -10.82 -1.00
CA VAL A 82 2.55 -11.87 0.04
C VAL A 82 2.24 -13.24 -0.55
N GLY A 83 1.25 -13.32 -1.44
CA GLY A 83 0.86 -14.56 -2.11
C GLY A 83 1.97 -15.11 -3.03
N LEU A 84 2.58 -14.25 -3.84
CA LEU A 84 3.67 -14.63 -4.73
C LEU A 84 4.87 -15.16 -3.96
N ILE A 85 5.29 -14.49 -2.89
CA ILE A 85 6.40 -14.95 -2.05
C ILE A 85 6.04 -16.28 -1.36
N ALA A 86 4.83 -16.42 -0.84
CA ALA A 86 4.41 -17.66 -0.18
C ALA A 86 4.37 -18.86 -1.14
N LEU A 87 4.01 -18.66 -2.41
CA LEU A 87 4.09 -19.67 -3.47
C LEU A 87 5.53 -19.99 -3.83
N GLN A 88 6.37 -18.98 -4.04
CA GLN A 88 7.79 -19.12 -4.40
C GLN A 88 8.56 -19.89 -3.33
N GLU A 89 8.29 -19.60 -2.06
CA GLU A 89 8.90 -20.30 -0.92
C GLU A 89 8.26 -21.65 -0.63
N ASN A 90 7.25 -22.09 -1.38
CA ASN A 90 6.47 -23.32 -1.14
C ASN A 90 5.79 -23.38 0.24
N ALA A 91 5.59 -22.25 0.90
CA ALA A 91 4.83 -22.16 2.16
C ALA A 91 3.33 -22.44 1.96
N VAL A 92 2.85 -22.15 0.77
CA VAL A 92 1.53 -22.55 0.26
C VAL A 92 1.65 -23.03 -1.19
N SER A 93 0.69 -23.79 -1.66
CA SER A 93 0.53 -24.14 -3.08
C SER A 93 -0.79 -23.59 -3.60
N GLU A 94 -0.99 -23.62 -4.91
CA GLU A 94 -2.27 -23.21 -5.53
C GLU A 94 -3.47 -24.00 -4.99
N LYS A 95 -3.24 -25.27 -4.57
CA LYS A 95 -4.25 -26.18 -4.01
C LYS A 95 -4.41 -26.04 -2.50
N SER A 96 -3.50 -25.33 -1.82
CA SER A 96 -3.56 -25.15 -0.37
C SER A 96 -4.79 -24.34 0.02
N THR A 97 -5.54 -24.84 0.99
CA THR A 97 -6.70 -24.13 1.53
C THR A 97 -6.45 -23.70 2.98
N ILE A 98 -6.92 -22.53 3.33
CA ILE A 98 -6.90 -21.95 4.67
C ILE A 98 -8.33 -21.61 5.07
N TYR A 99 -8.73 -22.01 6.27
CA TYR A 99 -10.07 -21.72 6.77
C TYR A 99 -10.14 -20.30 7.34
N CYS A 100 -11.12 -19.53 6.87
CA CYS A 100 -11.46 -18.21 7.40
C CYS A 100 -12.79 -18.30 8.17
N ASN A 101 -12.78 -17.88 9.41
CA ASN A 101 -13.99 -17.78 10.25
C ASN A 101 -14.52 -16.34 10.37
N GLY A 102 -14.16 -15.45 9.43
CA GLY A 102 -14.53 -14.04 9.46
C GLY A 102 -13.53 -13.13 10.18
N SER A 103 -12.48 -13.71 10.80
CA SER A 103 -11.40 -12.95 11.43
C SER A 103 -10.12 -13.78 11.52
N TYR A 104 -8.98 -13.11 11.72
CA TYR A 104 -7.70 -13.73 12.01
C TYR A 104 -7.18 -13.25 13.35
N VAL A 105 -6.93 -14.19 14.27
CA VAL A 105 -6.40 -13.87 15.62
C VAL A 105 -4.90 -14.06 15.63
N TYR A 106 -4.17 -13.09 16.12
CA TYR A 106 -2.70 -13.09 16.13
C TYR A 106 -2.11 -12.47 17.40
N GLY A 107 -0.85 -12.81 17.66
CA GLY A 107 -0.06 -12.29 18.78
C GLY A 107 -0.48 -12.86 20.14
N LYS A 108 0.40 -12.66 21.13
CA LYS A 108 0.17 -13.12 22.53
C LYS A 108 -1.10 -12.52 23.15
N ASN A 109 -1.42 -11.28 22.78
CA ASN A 109 -2.58 -10.55 23.30
C ASN A 109 -3.87 -10.83 22.51
N LYS A 110 -3.89 -11.86 21.65
CA LYS A 110 -5.05 -12.30 20.85
C LYS A 110 -5.72 -11.14 20.10
N LYS A 111 -4.94 -10.25 19.49
CA LYS A 111 -5.49 -9.22 18.61
C LYS A 111 -6.21 -9.87 17.43
N SER A 112 -7.29 -9.25 17.00
CA SER A 112 -8.11 -9.77 15.90
C SER A 112 -8.15 -8.79 14.72
N MET A 113 -7.96 -9.32 13.51
CA MET A 113 -8.12 -8.61 12.24
C MET A 113 -9.37 -9.16 11.55
N LYS A 114 -10.36 -8.31 11.35
CA LYS A 114 -11.61 -8.68 10.66
C LYS A 114 -11.36 -9.06 9.20
N CYS A 115 -12.15 -10.00 8.71
CA CYS A 115 -12.17 -10.40 7.32
C CYS A 115 -13.58 -10.21 6.74
N HIS A 116 -13.67 -9.73 5.51
CA HIS A 116 -14.94 -9.41 4.85
C HIS A 116 -15.38 -10.47 3.83
N CYS A 117 -14.65 -11.58 3.71
CA CYS A 117 -14.83 -12.59 2.67
C CYS A 117 -15.91 -13.67 3.00
N GLY A 118 -16.83 -13.42 3.90
CA GLY A 118 -17.95 -14.33 4.20
C GLY A 118 -17.58 -15.65 4.91
N GLY A 119 -16.32 -15.93 5.16
CA GLY A 119 -15.84 -17.15 5.83
C GLY A 119 -15.73 -18.39 4.92
N GLY A 120 -15.24 -19.52 5.47
CA GLY A 120 -15.05 -20.78 4.77
C GLY A 120 -13.62 -21.02 4.28
N TYR A 121 -13.41 -22.13 3.55
CA TYR A 121 -12.10 -22.47 2.99
C TYR A 121 -11.74 -21.55 1.82
N ARG A 122 -10.51 -21.04 1.84
CA ARG A 122 -9.95 -20.17 0.80
C ARG A 122 -8.65 -20.74 0.26
N ASN A 123 -8.52 -20.83 -1.06
CA ASN A 123 -7.26 -21.00 -1.75
C ASN A 123 -6.72 -19.63 -2.20
N ILE A 124 -5.61 -19.58 -2.92
CA ILE A 124 -5.00 -18.30 -3.33
C ILE A 124 -5.93 -17.49 -4.27
N TYR A 125 -6.67 -18.15 -5.17
CA TYR A 125 -7.52 -17.49 -6.16
C TYR A 125 -8.69 -16.77 -5.50
N ASN A 126 -9.48 -17.49 -4.69
CA ASN A 126 -10.59 -16.86 -3.98
C ASN A 126 -10.11 -16.01 -2.78
N GLY A 127 -8.93 -16.28 -2.24
CA GLY A 127 -8.26 -15.40 -1.30
C GLY A 127 -7.99 -14.02 -1.87
N ILE A 128 -7.53 -13.93 -3.15
CA ILE A 128 -7.32 -12.67 -3.87
C ILE A 128 -8.65 -12.03 -4.23
N SER A 129 -9.55 -12.75 -4.93
CA SER A 129 -10.80 -12.19 -5.44
C SER A 129 -11.73 -11.64 -4.35
N GLU A 130 -11.74 -12.29 -3.18
CA GLU A 130 -12.53 -11.87 -2.02
C GLU A 130 -11.71 -11.04 -1.01
N SER A 131 -10.45 -10.78 -1.32
CA SER A 131 -9.53 -10.02 -0.45
C SER A 131 -9.45 -10.57 0.98
N CYS A 132 -9.32 -11.88 1.14
CA CYS A 132 -9.38 -12.57 2.43
C CYS A 132 -8.15 -12.25 3.31
N ASN A 133 -8.34 -11.49 4.37
CA ASN A 133 -7.28 -11.16 5.33
C ASN A 133 -6.72 -12.38 6.04
N SER A 134 -7.59 -13.32 6.43
CA SER A 134 -7.19 -14.55 7.13
C SER A 134 -6.29 -15.42 6.29
N TYR A 135 -6.58 -15.56 4.98
CA TYR A 135 -5.75 -16.32 4.06
C TYR A 135 -4.32 -15.76 3.99
N PHE A 136 -4.18 -14.47 3.73
CA PHE A 136 -2.86 -13.86 3.54
C PHE A 136 -2.07 -13.70 4.84
N ALA A 137 -2.73 -13.47 5.97
CA ALA A 137 -2.05 -13.49 7.26
C ALA A 137 -1.49 -14.87 7.61
N GLU A 138 -2.24 -15.94 7.31
CA GLU A 138 -1.79 -17.31 7.53
C GLU A 138 -0.72 -17.73 6.51
N ALA A 139 -0.83 -17.34 5.24
CA ALA A 139 0.20 -17.56 4.24
C ALA A 139 1.53 -16.91 4.65
N TYR A 140 1.49 -15.64 5.09
CA TYR A 140 2.66 -14.96 5.65
C TYR A 140 3.23 -15.70 6.86
N ARG A 141 2.38 -16.08 7.83
CA ARG A 141 2.82 -16.82 9.02
C ARG A 141 3.51 -18.13 8.64
N LYS A 142 2.97 -18.87 7.68
CA LYS A 142 3.60 -20.10 7.18
C LYS A 142 4.95 -19.82 6.56
N THR A 143 5.08 -18.76 5.76
CA THR A 143 6.36 -18.40 5.12
C THR A 143 7.46 -18.12 6.14
N ILE A 144 7.17 -17.37 7.20
CA ILE A 144 8.21 -17.03 8.20
C ILE A 144 8.47 -18.13 9.22
N ASN A 145 7.60 -19.15 9.34
CA ASN A 145 7.75 -20.24 10.31
C ASN A 145 8.11 -21.59 9.66
N MET A 146 8.67 -21.62 8.45
CA MET A 146 8.87 -22.87 7.70
C MET A 146 9.78 -23.88 8.42
N ASP A 147 10.86 -23.43 9.05
CA ASP A 147 11.91 -24.27 9.64
C ASP A 147 12.30 -23.87 11.08
N ASN A 148 11.43 -23.13 11.75
CA ASN A 148 11.66 -22.53 13.08
C ASN A 148 12.78 -21.47 13.14
N GLU A 149 13.39 -21.09 12.00
CA GLU A 149 14.37 -20.01 11.91
C GLU A 149 13.68 -18.66 11.56
N ILE A 150 12.75 -18.21 12.41
CA ILE A 150 11.86 -17.07 12.14
C ILE A 150 12.63 -15.82 11.68
N SER A 151 13.75 -15.47 12.32
CA SER A 151 14.54 -14.29 11.97
C SER A 151 15.09 -14.39 10.54
N LYS A 152 15.71 -15.52 10.18
CA LYS A 152 16.27 -15.77 8.86
C LYS A 152 15.20 -15.78 7.78
N ASN A 153 14.05 -16.43 8.05
CA ASN A 153 12.94 -16.46 7.11
C ASN A 153 12.30 -15.08 6.94
N PHE A 154 12.25 -14.28 8.00
CA PHE A 154 11.82 -12.87 7.89
C PHE A 154 12.78 -12.05 7.04
N ASP A 155 14.10 -12.18 7.22
CA ASP A 155 15.10 -11.48 6.42
C ASP A 155 14.98 -11.87 4.94
N LYS A 156 14.81 -13.17 4.65
CA LYS A 156 14.56 -13.67 3.30
C LYS A 156 13.28 -13.11 2.70
N TRP A 157 12.19 -13.12 3.46
CA TRP A 157 10.92 -12.53 3.06
C TRP A 157 11.06 -11.03 2.79
N SER A 158 11.75 -10.28 3.66
CA SER A 158 12.03 -8.87 3.49
C SER A 158 12.83 -8.58 2.22
N SER A 159 13.88 -9.37 1.97
CA SER A 159 14.67 -9.29 0.73
C SER A 159 13.82 -9.55 -0.52
N SER A 160 12.91 -10.52 -0.45
CA SER A 160 11.96 -10.81 -1.53
C SER A 160 11.02 -9.62 -1.77
N VAL A 161 10.52 -8.97 -0.71
CA VAL A 161 9.70 -7.75 -0.85
C VAL A 161 10.50 -6.61 -1.50
N GLN A 162 11.77 -6.43 -1.09
CA GLN A 162 12.64 -5.41 -1.67
C GLN A 162 12.94 -5.65 -3.15
N SER A 163 12.98 -6.91 -3.61
CA SER A 163 13.19 -7.23 -5.03
C SER A 163 12.06 -6.72 -5.94
N PHE A 164 10.88 -6.43 -5.39
CA PHE A 164 9.79 -5.73 -6.09
C PHE A 164 9.96 -4.19 -6.11
N GLY A 165 11.09 -3.66 -5.65
CA GLY A 165 11.33 -2.22 -5.55
C GLY A 165 10.70 -1.55 -4.33
N LEU A 166 10.13 -2.32 -3.39
CA LEU A 166 9.49 -1.80 -2.19
C LEU A 166 10.50 -1.61 -1.05
N GLY A 167 10.28 -0.57 -0.22
CA GLY A 167 11.13 -0.31 0.95
C GLY A 167 12.41 0.47 0.64
N ASN A 168 12.64 0.85 -0.61
CA ASN A 168 13.71 1.75 -1.02
C ASN A 168 13.14 3.16 -1.24
N PHE A 169 13.97 4.18 -1.02
CA PHE A 169 13.65 5.53 -1.49
C PHE A 169 13.75 5.57 -3.02
N LEU A 170 12.77 6.21 -3.65
CA LEU A 170 12.76 6.49 -5.08
C LEU A 170 13.73 7.63 -5.41
#